data_78b07ae97ba9073e592307abd561f690
#
_entry.id   78b07ae97ba9073e592307abd561f690
#
_cell.length_a   1.000
_cell.length_b   1.000
_cell.length_c   1.000
_cell.angle_alpha   90.00
_cell.angle_beta   90.00
_cell.angle_gamma   90.00
#
_symmetry.space_group_name_H-M   'P 1'
#
loop_
_entity.id
_entity.type
_entity.pdbx_description
1 polymer ?
#
loop_
_entity_poly.entity_id
_entity_poly.type
_entity_poly.pdbx_seq_one_letter_code
_entity_poly.pdbx_strand_id
1 'polypeptide(L)'
;MLSRFSDSRLAVTVKNVALTYSGADKPALQIEDLTIPEGQCVVLCGQSGSGKSSFLKVLNGLTPEYYPAQLSGQIFLGNLDLQKSSLEETSRHIASVFQHPSTQFFHSQVLQELVFPCENQGLVREEIENRLAWVMELFGLASLSQRTISSLSGGQQQRLALAVAAMQGTGVLVLDEPTANLDQEGIAIVQDILKILKSQGKTIIIAEHRLSYLSQLADRYLYFQDGQVVTDYLADEFLSRTEECRQDMGLRCYDSEPYGRAIAELADQFVNDKEGLLVENLSVSQKENTLYEIEKLCLAPGQVVGLVGSNGSGKTSLARYLVGLAEDKKSRISWQGQTLSGRQRLEKTAFVMQDVRLQLFAESVKRELTLGRKNRAVDERLVARFGLSDLLERHPVSLSGGEQQRVMIVASLLADKEIFIFDEPTSGLDLRRMQQVASALVDLKMKNKLVLLISHDEELLNLVCDKIVDIKQLK
;
A
#
# COMPACT_ATOMS: atom_id res chain seq x y z
N MET A 1 -22.73 -22.58 11.88
CA MET A 1 -22.52 -21.12 11.90
C MET A 1 -23.71 -20.29 11.36
N LEU A 2 -24.69 -20.90 10.69
CA LEU A 2 -25.88 -20.23 10.08
C LEU A 2 -26.87 -19.58 11.06
N SER A 3 -26.74 -19.72 12.38
CA SER A 3 -27.77 -19.28 13.35
C SER A 3 -27.57 -17.86 13.93
N ARG A 4 -26.49 -17.16 13.58
CA ARG A 4 -26.19 -15.84 14.18
C ARG A 4 -26.92 -14.65 13.54
N PHE A 5 -27.51 -14.79 12.33
CA PHE A 5 -28.06 -13.67 11.55
C PHE A 5 -29.45 -13.95 10.95
N SER A 6 -30.32 -14.66 11.64
CA SER A 6 -31.60 -15.12 11.11
C SER A 6 -32.61 -14.01 10.71
N ASP A 7 -32.42 -12.76 11.14
CA ASP A 7 -33.38 -11.66 10.90
C ASP A 7 -32.82 -10.49 10.05
N SER A 8 -31.52 -10.51 9.65
CA SER A 8 -30.93 -9.44 8.84
C SER A 8 -30.96 -9.77 7.34
N ARG A 9 -31.22 -8.77 6.49
CA ARG A 9 -31.03 -8.94 5.04
C ARG A 9 -29.57 -9.23 4.75
N LEU A 10 -29.30 -10.15 3.82
CA LEU A 10 -27.95 -10.54 3.45
C LEU A 10 -27.49 -9.74 2.23
N ALA A 11 -26.37 -9.01 2.36
CA ALA A 11 -25.73 -8.33 1.24
C ALA A 11 -24.97 -9.30 0.35
N VAL A 12 -24.27 -10.29 0.97
CA VAL A 12 -23.50 -11.29 0.24
C VAL A 12 -23.81 -12.69 0.80
N THR A 13 -24.03 -13.65 -0.09
CA THR A 13 -24.14 -15.08 0.23
C THR A 13 -23.24 -15.87 -0.70
N VAL A 14 -22.39 -16.72 -0.13
CA VAL A 14 -21.45 -17.59 -0.85
C VAL A 14 -21.71 -19.03 -0.44
N LYS A 15 -21.84 -19.95 -1.42
CA LYS A 15 -22.07 -21.37 -1.18
C LYS A 15 -21.21 -22.23 -2.08
N ASN A 16 -20.37 -23.08 -1.47
CA ASN A 16 -19.51 -24.08 -2.14
C ASN A 16 -18.69 -23.46 -3.29
N VAL A 17 -18.13 -22.27 -3.10
CA VAL A 17 -17.38 -21.57 -4.13
C VAL A 17 -15.94 -22.08 -4.18
N ALA A 18 -15.53 -22.48 -5.39
CA ALA A 18 -14.12 -22.75 -5.70
C ALA A 18 -13.71 -21.97 -6.95
N LEU A 19 -12.53 -21.35 -6.88
CA LEU A 19 -11.93 -20.56 -7.96
C LEU A 19 -10.53 -21.07 -8.26
N THR A 20 -10.25 -21.38 -9.53
CA THR A 20 -8.90 -21.74 -10.00
C THR A 20 -8.56 -20.90 -11.23
N TYR A 21 -7.52 -20.06 -11.15
CA TYR A 21 -7.06 -19.27 -12.28
C TYR A 21 -6.47 -20.18 -13.39
N SER A 22 -6.62 -19.78 -14.65
CA SER A 22 -6.06 -20.51 -15.79
C SER A 22 -4.55 -20.63 -15.65
N GLY A 23 -4.04 -21.86 -15.75
CA GLY A 23 -2.62 -22.18 -15.59
C GLY A 23 -2.13 -22.33 -14.15
N ALA A 24 -3.03 -22.25 -13.16
CA ALA A 24 -2.70 -22.55 -11.77
C ALA A 24 -3.08 -24.01 -11.41
N ASP A 25 -2.21 -24.67 -10.65
CA ASP A 25 -2.42 -26.06 -10.19
C ASP A 25 -3.31 -26.14 -8.93
N LYS A 26 -3.44 -25.03 -8.22
CA LYS A 26 -4.19 -24.97 -6.95
C LYS A 26 -5.30 -23.94 -7.01
N PRO A 27 -6.43 -24.20 -6.34
CA PRO A 27 -7.49 -23.22 -6.23
C PRO A 27 -7.02 -21.99 -5.44
N ALA A 28 -7.40 -20.80 -5.93
CA ALA A 28 -7.17 -19.53 -5.28
C ALA A 28 -8.24 -19.23 -4.21
N LEU A 29 -9.42 -19.86 -4.32
CA LEU A 29 -10.49 -19.79 -3.32
C LEU A 29 -11.17 -21.15 -3.17
N GLN A 30 -11.54 -21.46 -1.92
CA GLN A 30 -12.41 -22.57 -1.54
C GLN A 30 -13.22 -22.13 -0.32
N ILE A 31 -14.46 -21.67 -0.52
CA ILE A 31 -15.34 -21.16 0.53
C ILE A 31 -16.62 -21.97 0.52
N GLU A 32 -16.88 -22.73 1.59
CA GLU A 32 -18.06 -23.59 1.71
C GLU A 32 -19.33 -22.77 1.94
N ASP A 33 -19.32 -21.90 2.94
CA ASP A 33 -20.46 -21.08 3.31
C ASP A 33 -19.97 -19.78 3.95
N LEU A 34 -20.43 -18.64 3.41
CA LEU A 34 -20.16 -17.32 3.97
C LEU A 34 -21.36 -16.40 3.72
N THR A 35 -21.80 -15.71 4.76
CA THR A 35 -22.84 -14.70 4.68
C THR A 35 -22.35 -13.37 5.25
N ILE A 36 -22.66 -12.28 4.58
CA ILE A 36 -22.39 -10.90 5.04
C ILE A 36 -23.72 -10.15 5.08
N PRO A 37 -24.21 -9.75 6.26
CA PRO A 37 -25.39 -8.90 6.41
C PRO A 37 -25.22 -7.51 5.80
N GLU A 38 -26.35 -6.89 5.39
CA GLU A 38 -26.35 -5.50 4.95
C GLU A 38 -25.90 -4.55 6.07
N GLY A 39 -25.19 -3.49 5.71
CA GLY A 39 -24.73 -2.43 6.62
C GLY A 39 -23.50 -2.80 7.46
N GLN A 40 -22.96 -4.02 7.34
CA GLN A 40 -21.74 -4.40 8.04
C GLN A 40 -20.47 -3.90 7.35
N CYS A 41 -19.47 -3.58 8.15
CA CYS A 41 -18.09 -3.42 7.72
C CYS A 41 -17.32 -4.70 8.03
N VAL A 42 -16.92 -5.43 6.98
CA VAL A 42 -16.22 -6.71 7.08
C VAL A 42 -14.79 -6.56 6.55
N VAL A 43 -13.82 -6.90 7.38
CA VAL A 43 -12.40 -6.84 7.05
C VAL A 43 -11.88 -8.22 6.69
N LEU A 44 -11.31 -8.35 5.50
CA LEU A 44 -10.62 -9.54 5.04
C LEU A 44 -9.14 -9.39 5.45
N CYS A 45 -8.68 -10.18 6.38
CA CYS A 45 -7.30 -10.20 6.85
C CYS A 45 -6.63 -11.54 6.56
N GLY A 46 -5.29 -11.56 6.58
CA GLY A 46 -4.49 -12.75 6.26
C GLY A 46 -3.25 -12.39 5.45
N GLN A 47 -2.36 -13.35 5.26
CA GLN A 47 -1.11 -13.14 4.54
C GLN A 47 -1.34 -12.81 3.07
N SER A 48 -0.34 -12.24 2.40
CA SER A 48 -0.39 -12.01 0.95
C SER A 48 -0.49 -13.35 0.21
N GLY A 49 -1.38 -13.40 -0.79
CA GLY A 49 -1.67 -14.64 -1.52
C GLY A 49 -2.68 -15.56 -0.85
N SER A 50 -3.27 -15.17 0.29
CA SER A 50 -4.29 -15.98 0.99
C SER A 50 -5.67 -16.02 0.33
N GLY A 51 -5.89 -15.29 -0.79
CA GLY A 51 -7.16 -15.30 -1.53
C GLY A 51 -8.04 -14.06 -1.38
N LYS A 52 -7.70 -13.09 -0.51
CA LYS A 52 -8.50 -11.87 -0.25
C LYS A 52 -8.88 -11.11 -1.53
N SER A 53 -7.89 -10.69 -2.31
CA SER A 53 -8.13 -9.96 -3.57
C SER A 53 -8.84 -10.81 -4.62
N SER A 54 -8.63 -12.15 -4.62
CA SER A 54 -9.38 -13.06 -5.48
C SER A 54 -10.87 -13.09 -5.11
N PHE A 55 -11.18 -13.09 -3.80
CA PHE A 55 -12.56 -12.99 -3.33
C PHE A 55 -13.21 -11.67 -3.74
N LEU A 56 -12.50 -10.53 -3.59
CA LEU A 56 -13.00 -9.23 -4.05
C LEU A 56 -13.26 -9.20 -5.57
N LYS A 57 -12.35 -9.80 -6.37
CA LYS A 57 -12.51 -9.89 -7.83
C LYS A 57 -13.68 -10.77 -8.27
N VAL A 58 -14.03 -11.77 -7.47
CA VAL A 58 -15.24 -12.57 -7.72
C VAL A 58 -16.49 -11.76 -7.37
N LEU A 59 -16.50 -11.04 -6.25
CA LEU A 59 -17.65 -10.22 -5.84
C LEU A 59 -17.96 -9.10 -6.83
N ASN A 60 -16.95 -8.45 -7.41
CA ASN A 60 -17.16 -7.39 -8.39
C ASN A 60 -17.32 -7.88 -9.84
N GLY A 61 -17.36 -9.19 -10.06
CA GLY A 61 -17.57 -9.80 -11.36
C GLY A 61 -16.35 -9.81 -12.31
N LEU A 62 -15.19 -9.28 -11.88
CA LEU A 62 -13.98 -9.26 -12.71
C LEU A 62 -13.40 -10.66 -12.97
N THR A 63 -13.70 -11.61 -12.13
CA THR A 63 -13.35 -13.02 -12.30
C THR A 63 -14.64 -13.84 -12.41
N PRO A 64 -14.85 -14.61 -13.47
CA PRO A 64 -13.88 -15.02 -14.51
C PRO A 64 -13.79 -14.13 -15.75
N GLU A 65 -14.55 -13.04 -15.86
CA GLU A 65 -14.75 -12.27 -17.08
C GLU A 65 -13.43 -11.67 -17.64
N TYR A 66 -12.68 -10.94 -16.81
CA TYR A 66 -11.38 -10.34 -17.18
C TYR A 66 -10.18 -11.18 -16.78
N TYR A 67 -10.32 -11.94 -15.69
CA TYR A 67 -9.27 -12.84 -15.22
C TYR A 67 -9.70 -14.28 -15.48
N PRO A 68 -9.20 -14.92 -16.57
CA PRO A 68 -9.63 -16.26 -16.94
C PRO A 68 -9.43 -17.26 -15.81
N ALA A 69 -10.53 -17.87 -15.38
CA ALA A 69 -10.56 -18.80 -14.26
C ALA A 69 -11.76 -19.75 -14.37
N GLN A 70 -11.66 -20.90 -13.71
CA GLN A 70 -12.80 -21.78 -13.46
C GLN A 70 -13.41 -21.38 -12.11
N LEU A 71 -14.69 -20.98 -12.13
CA LEU A 71 -15.47 -20.62 -10.96
C LEU A 71 -16.65 -21.57 -10.83
N SER A 72 -16.80 -22.19 -9.67
CA SER A 72 -17.94 -23.05 -9.32
C SER A 72 -18.59 -22.61 -8.01
N GLY A 73 -19.75 -23.16 -7.71
CA GLY A 73 -20.54 -22.81 -6.52
C GLY A 73 -21.59 -21.75 -6.81
N GLN A 74 -22.02 -20.99 -5.82
CA GLN A 74 -23.06 -19.94 -5.94
C GLN A 74 -22.66 -18.71 -5.15
N ILE A 75 -22.84 -17.53 -5.76
CA ILE A 75 -22.55 -16.25 -5.12
C ILE A 75 -23.70 -15.31 -5.42
N PHE A 76 -24.31 -14.80 -4.36
CA PHE A 76 -25.42 -13.85 -4.46
C PHE A 76 -25.05 -12.51 -3.83
N LEU A 77 -25.40 -11.44 -4.50
CA LEU A 77 -25.39 -10.08 -4.01
C LEU A 77 -26.83 -9.63 -3.79
N GLY A 78 -27.31 -9.71 -2.54
CA GLY A 78 -28.75 -9.69 -2.28
C GLY A 78 -29.45 -10.85 -2.99
N ASN A 79 -30.32 -10.49 -3.96
CA ASN A 79 -31.03 -11.46 -4.80
C ASN A 79 -30.36 -11.70 -6.17
N LEU A 80 -29.25 -11.02 -6.47
CA LEU A 80 -28.56 -11.10 -7.75
C LEU A 80 -27.58 -12.27 -7.75
N ASP A 81 -27.77 -13.25 -8.64
CA ASP A 81 -26.84 -14.37 -8.86
C ASP A 81 -25.69 -13.89 -9.75
N LEU A 82 -24.50 -13.68 -9.15
CA LEU A 82 -23.34 -13.10 -9.85
C LEU A 82 -22.80 -13.98 -10.98
N GLN A 83 -23.07 -15.29 -10.95
CA GLN A 83 -22.63 -16.18 -12.04
C GLN A 83 -23.52 -16.08 -13.30
N LYS A 84 -24.71 -15.51 -13.15
CA LYS A 84 -25.66 -15.34 -14.25
C LYS A 84 -25.81 -13.88 -14.67
N SER A 85 -25.25 -12.97 -13.90
CA SER A 85 -25.38 -11.52 -14.13
C SER A 85 -24.23 -10.99 -14.96
N SER A 86 -24.52 -9.99 -15.77
CA SER A 86 -23.50 -9.24 -16.48
C SER A 86 -22.71 -8.34 -15.54
N LEU A 87 -21.52 -7.90 -15.98
CA LEU A 87 -20.74 -6.89 -15.23
C LEU A 87 -21.52 -5.59 -15.06
N GLU A 88 -22.31 -5.20 -16.05
CA GLU A 88 -23.16 -4.02 -15.98
C GLU A 88 -24.18 -4.15 -14.84
N GLU A 89 -24.87 -5.29 -14.74
CA GLU A 89 -25.82 -5.54 -13.64
C GLU A 89 -25.12 -5.57 -12.28
N THR A 90 -23.96 -6.25 -12.19
CA THR A 90 -23.16 -6.30 -10.97
C THR A 90 -22.71 -4.91 -10.52
N SER A 91 -22.27 -4.06 -11.48
CA SER A 91 -21.81 -2.70 -11.19
C SER A 91 -22.88 -1.76 -10.64
N ARG A 92 -24.17 -2.07 -10.82
CA ARG A 92 -25.27 -1.29 -10.23
C ARG A 92 -25.46 -1.57 -8.72
N HIS A 93 -24.90 -2.67 -8.22
CA HIS A 93 -25.04 -3.10 -6.82
C HIS A 93 -23.77 -2.94 -6.01
N ILE A 94 -22.60 -2.97 -6.66
CA ILE A 94 -21.30 -2.95 -6.02
C ILE A 94 -20.37 -1.91 -6.65
N ALA A 95 -19.72 -1.12 -5.83
CA ALA A 95 -18.62 -0.23 -6.25
C ALA A 95 -17.29 -0.76 -5.71
N SER A 96 -16.23 -0.59 -6.50
CA SER A 96 -14.91 -1.11 -6.17
C SER A 96 -13.85 -0.02 -6.16
N VAL A 97 -12.91 -0.12 -5.21
CA VAL A 97 -11.67 0.66 -5.20
C VAL A 97 -10.51 -0.32 -5.22
N PHE A 98 -9.66 -0.20 -6.23
CA PHE A 98 -8.53 -1.09 -6.44
C PHE A 98 -7.28 -0.60 -5.70
N GLN A 99 -6.35 -1.51 -5.44
CA GLN A 99 -5.08 -1.25 -4.79
C GLN A 99 -4.27 -0.12 -5.48
N HIS A 100 -4.37 -0.02 -6.80
CA HIS A 100 -3.73 1.03 -7.59
C HIS A 100 -4.78 1.95 -8.23
N PRO A 101 -5.12 3.09 -7.62
CA PRO A 101 -6.19 3.98 -8.11
C PRO A 101 -5.99 4.44 -9.55
N SER A 102 -4.73 4.68 -9.95
CA SER A 102 -4.39 5.13 -11.30
C SER A 102 -4.82 4.17 -12.42
N THR A 103 -5.07 2.90 -12.09
CA THR A 103 -5.50 1.90 -13.08
C THR A 103 -7.00 1.86 -13.31
N GLN A 104 -7.80 2.58 -12.50
CA GLN A 104 -9.25 2.58 -12.60
C GLN A 104 -9.84 3.86 -13.21
N PHE A 105 -9.04 4.91 -13.42
CA PHE A 105 -9.51 6.17 -13.98
C PHE A 105 -9.63 6.12 -15.50
N PHE A 106 -10.76 6.61 -16.02
CA PHE A 106 -11.05 6.69 -17.44
C PHE A 106 -10.79 8.08 -18.01
N HIS A 107 -11.01 9.13 -17.21
CA HIS A 107 -10.85 10.51 -17.64
C HIS A 107 -9.53 11.10 -17.16
N SER A 108 -9.13 12.19 -17.83
CA SER A 108 -7.94 12.93 -17.42
C SER A 108 -8.22 14.00 -16.36
N GLN A 109 -9.48 14.39 -16.16
CA GLN A 109 -9.88 15.46 -15.25
C GLN A 109 -10.73 14.92 -14.09
N VAL A 110 -10.53 15.47 -12.90
CA VAL A 110 -11.20 15.07 -11.65
C VAL A 110 -12.71 15.14 -11.77
N LEU A 111 -13.25 16.26 -12.28
CA LEU A 111 -14.70 16.45 -12.35
C LEU A 111 -15.38 15.46 -13.30
N GLN A 112 -14.74 15.21 -14.46
CA GLN A 112 -15.27 14.25 -15.43
C GLN A 112 -15.28 12.83 -14.88
N GLU A 113 -14.23 12.46 -14.16
CA GLU A 113 -14.14 11.14 -13.52
C GLU A 113 -15.20 10.95 -12.43
N LEU A 114 -15.49 12.00 -11.64
CA LEU A 114 -16.51 11.94 -10.59
C LEU A 114 -17.91 11.71 -11.15
N VAL A 115 -18.29 12.39 -12.23
CA VAL A 115 -19.66 12.28 -12.79
C VAL A 115 -19.84 11.02 -13.64
N PHE A 116 -18.78 10.44 -14.16
CA PHE A 116 -18.79 9.31 -15.09
C PHE A 116 -19.64 8.11 -14.64
N PRO A 117 -19.57 7.61 -13.38
CA PRO A 117 -20.42 6.50 -12.95
C PRO A 117 -21.92 6.82 -13.02
N CYS A 118 -22.30 8.06 -12.72
CA CYS A 118 -23.69 8.49 -12.74
C CYS A 118 -24.23 8.65 -14.18
N GLU A 119 -23.37 9.14 -15.09
CA GLU A 119 -23.69 9.23 -16.52
C GLU A 119 -23.88 7.83 -17.12
N ASN A 120 -23.03 6.87 -16.79
CA ASN A 120 -23.17 5.48 -17.22
C ASN A 120 -24.43 4.81 -16.71
N GLN A 121 -24.92 5.21 -15.53
CA GLN A 121 -26.18 4.73 -14.98
C GLN A 121 -27.41 5.44 -15.62
N GLY A 122 -27.18 6.45 -16.43
CA GLY A 122 -28.24 7.23 -17.06
C GLY A 122 -29.03 8.11 -16.08
N LEU A 123 -28.41 8.57 -15.00
CA LEU A 123 -29.07 9.43 -14.00
C LEU A 123 -29.40 10.81 -14.59
N VAL A 124 -30.47 11.40 -14.10
CA VAL A 124 -30.86 12.76 -14.51
C VAL A 124 -29.87 13.78 -13.91
N ARG A 125 -29.69 14.89 -14.62
CA ARG A 125 -28.71 15.93 -14.28
C ARG A 125 -28.82 16.43 -12.84
N GLU A 126 -30.01 16.66 -12.36
CA GLU A 126 -30.27 17.14 -11.01
C GLU A 126 -29.76 16.16 -9.95
N GLU A 127 -29.94 14.87 -10.16
CA GLU A 127 -29.39 13.83 -9.25
C GLU A 127 -27.87 13.77 -9.27
N ILE A 128 -27.25 13.91 -10.45
CA ILE A 128 -25.80 13.98 -10.60
C ILE A 128 -25.24 15.19 -9.84
N GLU A 129 -25.83 16.38 -10.03
CA GLU A 129 -25.40 17.60 -9.36
C GLU A 129 -25.52 17.50 -7.82
N ASN A 130 -26.62 16.91 -7.31
CA ASN A 130 -26.83 16.69 -5.88
C ASN A 130 -25.78 15.72 -5.28
N ARG A 131 -25.54 14.57 -5.95
CA ARG A 131 -24.51 13.62 -5.52
C ARG A 131 -23.11 14.21 -5.58
N LEU A 132 -22.82 14.96 -6.64
CA LEU A 132 -21.53 15.62 -6.82
C LEU A 132 -21.28 16.64 -5.70
N ALA A 133 -22.27 17.48 -5.36
CA ALA A 133 -22.12 18.45 -4.28
C ALA A 133 -21.80 17.77 -2.95
N TRP A 134 -22.56 16.71 -2.61
CA TRP A 134 -22.32 15.92 -1.41
C TRP A 134 -20.93 15.25 -1.39
N VAL A 135 -20.52 14.61 -2.49
CA VAL A 135 -19.22 13.94 -2.59
C VAL A 135 -18.08 14.96 -2.53
N MET A 136 -18.20 16.09 -3.21
CA MET A 136 -17.19 17.15 -3.20
C MET A 136 -16.95 17.70 -1.81
N GLU A 137 -17.99 17.88 -1.01
CA GLU A 137 -17.90 18.30 0.38
C GLU A 137 -17.28 17.21 1.26
N LEU A 138 -17.86 15.99 1.25
CA LEU A 138 -17.43 14.86 2.08
C LEU A 138 -15.96 14.52 1.87
N PHE A 139 -15.51 14.51 0.62
CA PHE A 139 -14.13 14.12 0.27
C PHE A 139 -13.18 15.31 0.18
N GLY A 140 -13.63 16.55 0.43
CA GLY A 140 -12.79 17.75 0.38
C GLY A 140 -12.11 17.96 -0.97
N LEU A 141 -12.84 17.74 -2.08
CA LEU A 141 -12.28 17.75 -3.45
C LEU A 141 -12.42 19.11 -4.17
N ALA A 142 -13.00 20.12 -3.52
CA ALA A 142 -13.30 21.40 -4.17
C ALA A 142 -12.08 22.04 -4.84
N SER A 143 -10.93 22.06 -4.17
CA SER A 143 -9.67 22.61 -4.70
C SER A 143 -9.03 21.77 -5.81
N LEU A 144 -9.50 20.54 -6.00
CA LEU A 144 -8.95 19.58 -6.97
C LEU A 144 -9.84 19.45 -8.22
N SER A 145 -11.06 19.96 -8.20
CA SER A 145 -12.09 19.74 -9.22
C SER A 145 -11.65 20.04 -10.66
N GLN A 146 -10.84 21.07 -10.84
CA GLN A 146 -10.33 21.53 -12.15
C GLN A 146 -8.95 20.96 -12.50
N ARG A 147 -8.40 20.10 -11.66
CA ARG A 147 -7.07 19.52 -11.90
C ARG A 147 -7.14 18.29 -12.81
N THR A 148 -6.00 18.03 -13.46
CA THR A 148 -5.77 16.75 -14.13
C THR A 148 -5.40 15.69 -13.10
N ILE A 149 -5.91 14.47 -13.28
CA ILE A 149 -5.66 13.33 -12.36
C ILE A 149 -4.17 13.00 -12.26
N SER A 150 -3.44 13.13 -13.37
CA SER A 150 -1.98 12.92 -13.41
C SER A 150 -1.18 13.94 -12.56
N SER A 151 -1.77 15.09 -12.21
CA SER A 151 -1.15 16.08 -11.34
C SER A 151 -1.40 15.84 -9.85
N LEU A 152 -2.27 14.88 -9.51
CA LEU A 152 -2.62 14.54 -8.14
C LEU A 152 -1.54 13.66 -7.49
N SER A 153 -1.32 13.85 -6.19
CA SER A 153 -0.52 12.92 -5.39
C SER A 153 -1.23 11.57 -5.26
N GLY A 154 -0.50 10.50 -4.91
CA GLY A 154 -1.08 9.17 -4.71
C GLY A 154 -2.24 9.17 -3.70
N GLY A 155 -2.12 9.90 -2.58
CA GLY A 155 -3.20 10.05 -1.61
C GLY A 155 -4.41 10.82 -2.16
N GLN A 156 -4.20 11.84 -2.99
CA GLN A 156 -5.30 12.54 -3.66
C GLN A 156 -5.99 11.65 -4.69
N GLN A 157 -5.25 10.81 -5.43
CA GLN A 157 -5.82 9.82 -6.34
C GLN A 157 -6.64 8.77 -5.59
N GLN A 158 -6.15 8.28 -4.43
CA GLN A 158 -6.89 7.32 -3.60
C GLN A 158 -8.21 7.92 -3.10
N ARG A 159 -8.16 9.17 -2.60
CA ARG A 159 -9.36 9.91 -2.18
C ARG A 159 -10.34 10.11 -3.33
N LEU A 160 -9.85 10.42 -4.53
CA LEU A 160 -10.67 10.51 -5.73
C LEU A 160 -11.33 9.17 -6.08
N ALA A 161 -10.59 8.05 -6.02
CA ALA A 161 -11.14 6.73 -6.31
C ALA A 161 -12.28 6.34 -5.34
N LEU A 162 -12.11 6.62 -4.05
CA LEU A 162 -13.17 6.46 -3.06
C LEU A 162 -14.39 7.36 -3.35
N ALA A 163 -14.14 8.59 -3.77
CA ALA A 163 -15.19 9.53 -4.15
C ALA A 163 -15.98 9.06 -5.38
N VAL A 164 -15.27 8.53 -6.41
CA VAL A 164 -15.90 7.92 -7.61
C VAL A 164 -16.77 6.72 -7.21
N ALA A 165 -16.29 5.86 -6.32
CA ALA A 165 -17.06 4.74 -5.79
C ALA A 165 -18.32 5.21 -5.02
N ALA A 166 -18.23 6.30 -4.25
CA ALA A 166 -19.35 6.90 -3.55
C ALA A 166 -20.38 7.54 -4.53
N MET A 167 -19.91 8.18 -5.60
CA MET A 167 -20.77 8.73 -6.68
C MET A 167 -21.63 7.65 -7.32
N GLN A 168 -21.13 6.42 -7.43
CA GLN A 168 -21.88 5.29 -8.00
C GLN A 168 -23.16 4.96 -7.19
N GLY A 169 -23.19 5.25 -5.90
CA GLY A 169 -24.41 5.16 -5.06
C GLY A 169 -24.84 3.74 -4.68
N THR A 170 -23.99 2.73 -4.86
CA THR A 170 -24.29 1.31 -4.62
C THR A 170 -24.51 0.98 -3.14
N GLY A 171 -25.16 -0.15 -2.86
CA GLY A 171 -25.35 -0.67 -1.50
C GLY A 171 -24.08 -1.29 -0.89
N VAL A 172 -23.21 -1.84 -1.74
CA VAL A 172 -21.98 -2.55 -1.33
C VAL A 172 -20.76 -1.84 -1.89
N LEU A 173 -19.75 -1.66 -1.05
CA LEU A 173 -18.42 -1.14 -1.38
C LEU A 173 -17.36 -2.22 -1.15
N VAL A 174 -16.51 -2.45 -2.14
CA VAL A 174 -15.38 -3.38 -2.06
C VAL A 174 -14.09 -2.61 -2.22
N LEU A 175 -13.19 -2.75 -1.25
CA LEU A 175 -11.95 -1.99 -1.17
C LEU A 175 -10.76 -2.95 -1.06
N ASP A 176 -9.80 -2.84 -1.97
CA ASP A 176 -8.57 -3.64 -1.95
C ASP A 176 -7.40 -2.74 -1.57
N GLU A 177 -6.91 -2.88 -0.33
CA GLU A 177 -5.81 -2.11 0.28
C GLU A 177 -5.94 -0.58 0.07
N PRO A 178 -7.06 0.04 0.49
CA PRO A 178 -7.33 1.46 0.20
C PRO A 178 -6.37 2.43 0.88
N THR A 179 -5.51 1.97 1.80
CA THR A 179 -4.57 2.84 2.55
C THR A 179 -3.10 2.58 2.24
N ALA A 180 -2.77 1.71 1.27
CA ALA A 180 -1.40 1.24 1.02
C ALA A 180 -0.36 2.36 0.83
N ASN A 181 -0.73 3.49 0.20
CA ASN A 181 0.19 4.59 -0.13
C ASN A 181 -0.15 5.89 0.62
N LEU A 182 -0.90 5.81 1.73
CA LEU A 182 -1.33 6.97 2.50
C LEU A 182 -0.44 7.21 3.71
N ASP A 183 -0.24 8.49 4.03
CA ASP A 183 0.27 8.93 5.32
C ASP A 183 -0.83 8.86 6.40
N GLN A 184 -0.48 9.14 7.65
CA GLN A 184 -1.42 9.06 8.77
C GLN A 184 -2.64 9.99 8.60
N GLU A 185 -2.42 11.19 8.04
CA GLU A 185 -3.51 12.13 7.76
C GLU A 185 -4.45 11.58 6.68
N GLY A 186 -3.89 11.01 5.61
CA GLY A 186 -4.67 10.35 4.56
C GLY A 186 -5.45 9.14 5.06
N ILE A 187 -4.88 8.34 5.96
CA ILE A 187 -5.55 7.19 6.58
C ILE A 187 -6.72 7.67 7.46
N ALA A 188 -6.52 8.72 8.26
CA ALA A 188 -7.58 9.28 9.10
C ALA A 188 -8.76 9.79 8.24
N ILE A 189 -8.48 10.47 7.14
CA ILE A 189 -9.51 10.92 6.18
C ILE A 189 -10.30 9.72 5.62
N VAL A 190 -9.61 8.66 5.18
CA VAL A 190 -10.27 7.44 4.68
C VAL A 190 -11.13 6.81 5.77
N GLN A 191 -10.64 6.71 7.00
CA GLN A 191 -11.39 6.16 8.14
C GLN A 191 -12.69 6.95 8.38
N ASP A 192 -12.63 8.28 8.39
CA ASP A 192 -13.81 9.12 8.62
C ASP A 192 -14.83 9.00 7.49
N ILE A 193 -14.37 8.94 6.23
CA ILE A 193 -15.23 8.68 5.08
C ILE A 193 -15.94 7.33 5.23
N LEU A 194 -15.23 6.28 5.57
CA LEU A 194 -15.80 4.94 5.74
C LEU A 194 -16.80 4.89 6.90
N LYS A 195 -16.55 5.61 8.02
CA LYS A 195 -17.51 5.77 9.12
C LYS A 195 -18.83 6.40 8.63
N ILE A 196 -18.73 7.46 7.81
CA ILE A 196 -19.92 8.14 7.25
C ILE A 196 -20.67 7.20 6.32
N LEU A 197 -19.98 6.53 5.39
CA LEU A 197 -20.63 5.60 4.46
C LEU A 197 -21.31 4.43 5.21
N LYS A 198 -20.65 3.88 6.25
CA LYS A 198 -21.24 2.86 7.12
C LYS A 198 -22.49 3.37 7.84
N SER A 199 -22.48 4.60 8.38
CA SER A 199 -23.62 5.20 9.06
C SER A 199 -24.83 5.42 8.13
N GLN A 200 -24.60 5.49 6.82
CA GLN A 200 -25.64 5.53 5.78
C GLN A 200 -26.16 4.13 5.38
N GLY A 201 -25.76 3.08 6.10
CA GLY A 201 -26.20 1.71 5.86
C GLY A 201 -25.47 1.00 4.72
N LYS A 202 -24.34 1.53 4.23
CA LYS A 202 -23.53 0.84 3.23
C LYS A 202 -22.86 -0.39 3.81
N THR A 203 -22.86 -1.48 3.07
CA THR A 203 -22.05 -2.66 3.38
C THR A 203 -20.65 -2.45 2.82
N ILE A 204 -19.64 -2.62 3.67
CA ILE A 204 -18.25 -2.34 3.30
C ILE A 204 -17.43 -3.63 3.47
N ILE A 205 -16.74 -4.06 2.42
CA ILE A 205 -15.87 -5.24 2.42
C ILE A 205 -14.47 -4.77 2.06
N ILE A 206 -13.53 -4.89 3.01
CA ILE A 206 -12.18 -4.34 2.88
C ILE A 206 -11.15 -5.45 3.00
N ALA A 207 -10.32 -5.66 1.98
CA ALA A 207 -9.08 -6.43 2.13
C ALA A 207 -7.97 -5.49 2.56
N GLU A 208 -7.33 -5.76 3.69
CA GLU A 208 -6.34 -4.84 4.25
C GLU A 208 -5.27 -5.57 5.07
N HIS A 209 -4.05 -4.99 5.06
CA HIS A 209 -2.95 -5.39 5.92
C HIS A 209 -2.79 -4.47 7.13
N ARG A 210 -3.05 -3.16 6.98
CA ARG A 210 -3.05 -2.20 8.08
C ARG A 210 -4.39 -2.25 8.82
N LEU A 211 -4.44 -2.93 9.96
CA LEU A 211 -5.70 -3.18 10.67
C LEU A 211 -6.04 -2.10 11.70
N SER A 212 -5.07 -1.28 12.13
CA SER A 212 -5.24 -0.34 13.24
C SER A 212 -6.35 0.69 13.00
N TYR A 213 -6.46 1.29 11.82
CA TYR A 213 -7.49 2.29 11.53
C TYR A 213 -8.90 1.70 11.40
N LEU A 214 -9.00 0.36 11.24
CA LEU A 214 -10.27 -0.36 11.12
C LEU A 214 -10.82 -0.85 12.45
N SER A 215 -10.04 -0.78 13.54
CA SER A 215 -10.40 -1.33 14.85
C SER A 215 -11.72 -0.77 15.41
N GLN A 216 -12.03 0.51 15.13
CA GLN A 216 -13.28 1.16 15.53
C GLN A 216 -14.39 1.12 14.47
N LEU A 217 -14.10 0.60 13.29
CA LEU A 217 -15.01 0.61 12.14
C LEU A 217 -15.57 -0.78 11.84
N ALA A 218 -14.72 -1.81 11.91
CA ALA A 218 -15.07 -3.18 11.56
C ALA A 218 -16.09 -3.79 12.53
N ASP A 219 -17.04 -4.52 11.97
CA ASP A 219 -17.97 -5.38 12.75
C ASP A 219 -17.44 -6.81 12.82
N ARG A 220 -16.74 -7.25 11.75
CA ARG A 220 -16.23 -8.61 11.61
C ARG A 220 -14.88 -8.63 10.91
N TYR A 221 -14.08 -9.65 11.24
CA TYR A 221 -12.82 -9.97 10.61
C TYR A 221 -12.85 -11.39 10.07
N LEU A 222 -12.70 -11.57 8.76
CA LEU A 222 -12.57 -12.85 8.10
C LEU A 222 -11.10 -13.17 7.89
N TYR A 223 -10.59 -14.15 8.60
CA TYR A 223 -9.21 -14.58 8.46
C TYR A 223 -9.07 -15.56 7.31
N PHE A 224 -8.35 -15.12 6.26
CA PHE A 224 -8.07 -15.90 5.06
C PHE A 224 -6.72 -16.60 5.15
N GLN A 225 -6.71 -17.88 4.82
CA GLN A 225 -5.49 -18.67 4.67
C GLN A 225 -5.70 -19.69 3.54
N ASP A 226 -4.75 -19.78 2.61
CA ASP A 226 -4.74 -20.76 1.51
C ASP A 226 -6.06 -20.83 0.72
N GLY A 227 -6.66 -19.68 0.44
CA GLY A 227 -7.92 -19.55 -0.29
C GLY A 227 -9.19 -19.84 0.52
N GLN A 228 -9.08 -20.08 1.81
CA GLN A 228 -10.20 -20.42 2.70
C GLN A 228 -10.44 -19.33 3.75
N VAL A 229 -11.67 -19.17 4.18
CA VAL A 229 -12.02 -18.44 5.40
C VAL A 229 -11.89 -19.39 6.57
N VAL A 230 -10.74 -19.36 7.24
CA VAL A 230 -10.43 -20.27 8.36
C VAL A 230 -11.23 -19.93 9.60
N THR A 231 -11.38 -18.63 9.85
CA THR A 231 -12.13 -18.15 11.02
C THR A 231 -12.84 -16.86 10.69
N ASP A 232 -14.03 -16.72 11.27
CA ASP A 232 -14.91 -15.56 11.19
C ASP A 232 -15.09 -15.02 12.62
N TYR A 233 -14.47 -13.85 12.87
CA TYR A 233 -14.45 -13.24 14.19
C TYR A 233 -15.37 -12.02 14.25
N LEU A 234 -16.06 -11.84 15.35
CA LEU A 234 -16.60 -10.53 15.73
C LEU A 234 -15.44 -9.58 16.08
N ALA A 235 -15.66 -8.28 15.90
CA ALA A 235 -14.59 -7.28 16.12
C ALA A 235 -13.98 -7.36 17.53
N ASP A 236 -14.81 -7.42 18.59
CA ASP A 236 -14.32 -7.51 19.96
C ASP A 236 -13.52 -8.78 20.23
N GLU A 237 -13.95 -9.90 19.66
CA GLU A 237 -13.26 -11.18 19.77
C GLU A 237 -11.90 -11.14 19.08
N PHE A 238 -11.83 -10.54 17.88
CA PHE A 238 -10.61 -10.39 17.12
C PHE A 238 -9.60 -9.48 17.82
N LEU A 239 -10.04 -8.32 18.26
CA LEU A 239 -9.19 -7.28 18.87
C LEU A 239 -8.71 -7.65 20.28
N SER A 240 -9.40 -8.57 20.96
CA SER A 240 -8.98 -9.09 22.28
C SER A 240 -7.85 -10.12 22.23
N ARG A 241 -7.42 -10.54 21.04
CA ARG A 241 -6.36 -11.54 20.87
C ARG A 241 -5.00 -10.99 21.27
N THR A 242 -4.17 -11.88 21.83
CA THR A 242 -2.81 -11.54 22.23
C THR A 242 -1.93 -11.21 21.03
N GLU A 243 -0.88 -10.46 21.28
CA GLU A 243 0.15 -10.14 20.29
C GLU A 243 0.79 -11.40 19.68
N GLU A 244 1.03 -12.43 20.49
CA GLU A 244 1.57 -13.73 20.02
C GLU A 244 0.63 -14.37 19.01
N CYS A 245 -0.68 -14.45 19.31
CA CYS A 245 -1.68 -14.98 18.39
C CYS A 245 -1.74 -14.19 17.06
N ARG A 246 -1.61 -12.86 17.14
CA ARG A 246 -1.56 -11.99 15.96
C ARG A 246 -0.34 -12.30 15.09
N GLN A 247 0.83 -12.47 15.70
CA GLN A 247 2.07 -12.80 14.99
C GLN A 247 2.00 -14.17 14.33
N ASP A 248 1.44 -15.17 15.00
CA ASP A 248 1.22 -16.51 14.44
C ASP A 248 0.30 -16.50 13.21
N MET A 249 -0.73 -15.65 13.24
CA MET A 249 -1.60 -15.39 12.08
C MET A 249 -0.92 -14.59 10.96
N GLY A 250 0.26 -14.02 11.20
CA GLY A 250 0.99 -13.18 10.25
C GLY A 250 0.33 -11.83 9.99
N LEU A 251 -0.37 -11.27 10.98
CA LEU A 251 -1.13 -10.03 10.87
C LEU A 251 -0.36 -8.84 11.45
N ARG A 252 -0.53 -7.67 10.82
CA ARG A 252 -0.01 -6.38 11.28
C ARG A 252 -0.71 -5.92 12.55
N CYS A 253 -0.16 -4.94 13.26
CA CYS A 253 -0.71 -4.46 14.53
C CYS A 253 -2.14 -3.93 14.41
N TYR A 254 -2.93 -4.11 15.49
CA TYR A 254 -4.30 -3.57 15.62
C TYR A 254 -4.32 -2.18 16.23
N ASP A 255 -3.26 -1.84 16.98
CA ASP A 255 -3.08 -0.56 17.64
C ASP A 255 -1.70 -0.02 17.30
N SER A 256 -1.65 1.07 16.54
CA SER A 256 -0.41 1.73 16.14
C SER A 256 -0.01 2.87 17.09
N GLU A 257 -0.85 3.25 18.03
CA GLU A 257 -0.60 4.39 18.95
C GLU A 257 0.71 4.26 19.76
N PRO A 258 1.06 3.07 20.31
CA PRO A 258 2.33 2.91 21.01
C PRO A 258 3.55 3.13 20.10
N TYR A 259 3.47 2.69 18.85
CA TYR A 259 4.55 2.88 17.86
C TYR A 259 4.68 4.34 17.45
N GLY A 260 3.56 5.02 17.20
CA GLY A 260 3.54 6.44 16.84
C GLY A 260 4.16 7.31 17.96
N ARG A 261 3.86 7.02 19.24
CA ARG A 261 4.48 7.71 20.39
C ARG A 261 5.99 7.48 20.45
N ALA A 262 6.46 6.24 20.30
CA ALA A 262 7.88 5.92 20.33
C ALA A 262 8.65 6.62 19.19
N ILE A 263 8.05 6.70 17.99
CA ILE A 263 8.64 7.39 16.83
C ILE A 263 8.73 8.90 17.09
N ALA A 264 7.70 9.51 17.68
CA ALA A 264 7.72 10.93 18.03
C ALA A 264 8.82 11.24 19.07
N GLU A 265 8.97 10.41 20.10
CA GLU A 265 10.04 10.53 21.09
C GLU A 265 11.44 10.42 20.47
N LEU A 266 11.65 9.49 19.54
CA LEU A 266 12.91 9.37 18.81
C LEU A 266 13.18 10.58 17.90
N ALA A 267 12.16 11.14 17.27
CA ALA A 267 12.29 12.33 16.46
C ALA A 267 12.64 13.57 17.30
N ASP A 268 12.03 13.74 18.46
CA ASP A 268 12.34 14.84 19.37
C ASP A 268 13.76 14.77 19.94
N GLN A 269 14.36 13.58 19.99
CA GLN A 269 15.73 13.34 20.46
C GLN A 269 16.78 13.38 19.33
N PHE A 270 16.38 13.68 18.10
CA PHE A 270 17.30 13.67 16.96
C PHE A 270 18.40 14.71 17.12
N VAL A 271 19.64 14.28 17.00
CA VAL A 271 20.84 15.12 16.97
C VAL A 271 21.73 14.67 15.80
N ASN A 272 22.29 15.66 15.08
CA ASN A 272 23.22 15.38 14.00
C ASN A 272 24.45 14.61 14.49
N ASP A 273 24.91 13.68 13.66
CA ASP A 273 26.16 12.93 13.90
C ASP A 273 27.37 13.80 13.61
N LYS A 274 28.54 13.35 14.06
CA LYS A 274 29.81 14.07 13.82
C LYS A 274 30.45 13.71 12.49
N GLU A 275 30.30 12.46 12.07
CA GLU A 275 30.91 11.88 10.87
C GLU A 275 29.89 11.06 10.09
N GLY A 276 30.05 10.96 8.77
CA GLY A 276 29.21 10.15 7.90
C GLY A 276 28.82 10.86 6.61
N LEU A 277 27.54 10.80 6.24
CA LEU A 277 26.96 11.55 5.15
C LEU A 277 26.61 12.96 5.66
N LEU A 278 27.41 13.94 5.25
CA LEU A 278 27.22 15.35 5.59
C LEU A 278 26.59 16.08 4.41
N VAL A 279 25.50 16.76 4.67
CA VAL A 279 24.77 17.66 3.75
C VAL A 279 24.82 19.06 4.32
N GLU A 280 25.27 20.00 3.52
CA GLU A 280 25.37 21.43 3.90
C GLU A 280 24.74 22.32 2.84
N ASN A 281 23.97 23.31 3.26
CA ASN A 281 23.35 24.36 2.43
C ASN A 281 22.54 23.81 1.24
N LEU A 282 21.71 22.80 1.49
CA LEU A 282 20.89 22.16 0.45
C LEU A 282 19.50 22.79 0.37
N SER A 283 19.16 23.33 -0.80
CA SER A 283 17.81 23.77 -1.12
C SER A 283 17.06 22.62 -1.81
N VAL A 284 16.09 22.04 -1.12
CA VAL A 284 15.24 20.98 -1.67
C VAL A 284 14.08 21.60 -2.43
N SER A 285 14.03 21.34 -3.75
CA SER A 285 13.03 21.91 -4.63
C SER A 285 12.27 20.84 -5.42
N GLN A 286 11.04 21.15 -5.78
CA GLN A 286 10.24 20.37 -6.72
C GLN A 286 9.80 21.29 -7.87
N LYS A 287 10.28 21.01 -9.08
CA LYS A 287 10.19 21.92 -10.22
C LYS A 287 10.84 23.27 -9.85
N GLU A 288 10.10 24.36 -9.92
CA GLU A 288 10.58 25.72 -9.62
C GLU A 288 10.33 26.15 -8.16
N ASN A 289 9.62 25.33 -7.36
CA ASN A 289 9.25 25.68 -5.99
C ASN A 289 10.23 25.06 -4.98
N THR A 290 10.90 25.90 -4.19
CA THR A 290 11.66 25.46 -3.02
C THR A 290 10.69 25.00 -1.94
N LEU A 291 10.87 23.76 -1.47
CA LEU A 291 10.08 23.15 -0.41
C LEU A 291 10.63 23.51 0.96
N TYR A 292 11.95 23.43 1.12
CA TYR A 292 12.69 23.79 2.33
C TYR A 292 14.20 23.82 2.09
N GLU A 293 14.93 24.38 3.06
CA GLU A 293 16.39 24.47 3.05
C GLU A 293 16.98 23.71 4.25
N ILE A 294 18.08 23.02 4.02
CA ILE A 294 18.83 22.29 5.05
C ILE A 294 20.16 22.98 5.23
N GLU A 295 20.36 23.63 6.38
CA GLU A 295 21.68 24.20 6.70
C GLU A 295 22.71 23.10 6.87
N LYS A 296 22.38 22.10 7.69
CA LYS A 296 23.28 20.98 7.98
C LYS A 296 22.51 19.74 8.41
N LEU A 297 22.83 18.60 7.78
CA LEU A 297 22.38 17.28 8.19
C LEU A 297 23.56 16.32 8.12
N CYS A 298 23.82 15.59 9.20
CA CYS A 298 24.88 14.59 9.24
C CYS A 298 24.35 13.27 9.79
N LEU A 299 24.53 12.17 9.02
CA LEU A 299 24.07 10.83 9.33
C LEU A 299 25.24 9.85 9.32
N ALA A 300 25.44 9.07 10.39
CA ALA A 300 26.53 8.13 10.53
C ALA A 300 26.27 6.77 9.85
N PRO A 301 27.31 6.07 9.37
CA PRO A 301 27.22 4.67 9.02
C PRO A 301 26.92 3.79 10.24
N GLY A 302 26.44 2.56 10.02
CA GLY A 302 26.06 1.64 11.08
C GLY A 302 24.76 1.98 11.79
N GLN A 303 23.90 2.80 11.16
CA GLN A 303 22.60 3.22 11.68
C GLN A 303 21.52 3.03 10.63
N VAL A 304 20.29 2.78 11.10
CA VAL A 304 19.06 2.94 10.34
C VAL A 304 18.39 4.24 10.78
N VAL A 305 18.31 5.19 9.88
CA VAL A 305 17.69 6.50 10.14
C VAL A 305 16.36 6.57 9.41
N GLY A 306 15.26 6.72 10.16
CA GLY A 306 13.94 6.95 9.61
C GLY A 306 13.74 8.42 9.23
N LEU A 307 13.24 8.69 8.02
CA LEU A 307 12.81 10.02 7.59
C LEU A 307 11.30 10.06 7.52
N VAL A 308 10.69 10.81 8.41
CA VAL A 308 9.22 10.94 8.52
C VAL A 308 8.74 12.35 8.13
N GLY A 309 7.44 12.48 7.89
CA GLY A 309 6.78 13.74 7.50
C GLY A 309 5.61 13.49 6.58
N SER A 310 4.67 14.44 6.44
CA SER A 310 3.47 14.31 5.63
C SER A 310 3.77 14.04 4.14
N ASN A 311 2.79 13.53 3.39
CA ASN A 311 2.91 13.35 1.95
C ASN A 311 3.10 14.72 1.26
N GLY A 312 3.98 14.76 0.25
CA GLY A 312 4.35 15.99 -0.43
C GLY A 312 5.32 16.90 0.34
N SER A 313 5.77 16.53 1.55
CA SER A 313 6.73 17.33 2.33
C SER A 313 8.14 17.37 1.73
N GLY A 314 8.43 16.53 0.71
CA GLY A 314 9.71 16.53 -0.01
C GLY A 314 10.68 15.42 0.41
N LYS A 315 10.23 14.35 1.11
CA LYS A 315 11.07 13.20 1.52
C LYS A 315 11.77 12.54 0.32
N THR A 316 10.98 12.13 -0.68
CA THR A 316 11.52 11.56 -1.94
C THR A 316 12.39 12.55 -2.70
N SER A 317 12.07 13.85 -2.66
CA SER A 317 12.91 14.90 -3.26
C SER A 317 14.27 14.96 -2.59
N LEU A 318 14.33 14.97 -1.25
CA LEU A 318 15.58 14.88 -0.50
C LEU A 318 16.39 13.62 -0.90
N ALA A 319 15.74 12.45 -0.92
CA ALA A 319 16.40 11.21 -1.35
C ALA A 319 17.05 11.37 -2.73
N ARG A 320 16.38 11.98 -3.70
CA ARG A 320 16.93 12.22 -5.05
C ARG A 320 18.18 13.11 -5.04
N TYR A 321 18.24 14.13 -4.18
CA TYR A 321 19.46 14.94 -4.00
C TYR A 321 20.59 14.10 -3.37
N LEU A 322 20.29 13.31 -2.33
CA LEU A 322 21.29 12.48 -1.66
C LEU A 322 21.88 11.44 -2.60
N VAL A 323 21.06 10.81 -3.43
CA VAL A 323 21.49 9.80 -4.43
C VAL A 323 22.30 10.46 -5.58
N GLY A 324 22.07 11.74 -5.88
CA GLY A 324 22.69 12.42 -7.02
C GLY A 324 21.84 12.43 -8.31
N LEU A 325 20.53 12.13 -8.18
CA LEU A 325 19.54 12.26 -9.27
C LEU A 325 19.02 13.70 -9.42
N ALA A 326 19.25 14.53 -8.43
CA ALA A 326 19.03 15.97 -8.45
C ALA A 326 20.26 16.67 -7.89
N GLU A 327 20.51 17.89 -8.35
CA GLU A 327 21.66 18.69 -7.94
C GLU A 327 21.23 20.12 -7.56
N ASP A 328 21.81 20.63 -6.47
CA ASP A 328 21.78 22.03 -6.10
C ASP A 328 23.22 22.55 -6.11
N LYS A 329 23.46 23.59 -6.91
CA LYS A 329 24.81 24.17 -7.11
C LYS A 329 25.40 24.81 -5.84
N LYS A 330 24.57 25.13 -4.85
CA LYS A 330 25.01 25.77 -3.59
C LYS A 330 25.29 24.72 -2.52
N SER A 331 24.76 23.52 -2.66
CA SER A 331 24.89 22.48 -1.67
C SER A 331 26.26 21.77 -1.72
N ARG A 332 26.71 21.32 -0.56
CA ARG A 332 27.85 20.44 -0.43
C ARG A 332 27.39 19.14 0.22
N ILE A 333 27.61 18.02 -0.49
CA ILE A 333 27.33 16.68 0.03
C ILE A 333 28.62 15.89 0.06
N SER A 334 28.99 15.42 1.25
CA SER A 334 30.24 14.69 1.46
C SER A 334 29.99 13.39 2.23
N TRP A 335 30.82 12.39 1.97
CA TRP A 335 30.85 11.11 2.66
C TRP A 335 32.21 10.90 3.31
N GLN A 336 32.23 10.72 4.64
CA GLN A 336 33.46 10.53 5.41
C GLN A 336 34.55 11.60 5.09
N GLY A 337 34.12 12.85 5.03
CA GLY A 337 35.00 14.02 4.77
C GLY A 337 35.31 14.29 3.29
N GLN A 338 34.96 13.39 2.36
CA GLN A 338 35.17 13.60 0.92
C GLN A 338 33.92 14.15 0.26
N THR A 339 33.99 15.32 -0.36
CA THR A 339 32.90 15.88 -1.16
C THR A 339 32.64 15.03 -2.40
N LEU A 340 31.39 14.70 -2.66
CA LEU A 340 30.96 13.81 -3.74
C LEU A 340 30.20 14.58 -4.82
N SER A 341 30.56 14.38 -6.09
CA SER A 341 29.71 14.76 -7.23
C SER A 341 28.45 13.87 -7.30
N GLY A 342 27.43 14.30 -8.06
CA GLY A 342 26.21 13.50 -8.27
C GLY A 342 26.52 12.07 -8.77
N ARG A 343 27.43 11.95 -9.74
CA ARG A 343 27.85 10.63 -10.24
C ARG A 343 28.51 9.75 -9.15
N GLN A 344 29.37 10.32 -8.32
CA GLN A 344 30.01 9.59 -7.22
C GLN A 344 28.98 9.17 -6.15
N ARG A 345 27.94 9.99 -5.90
CA ARG A 345 26.82 9.62 -5.02
C ARG A 345 26.06 8.43 -5.57
N LEU A 346 25.71 8.42 -6.87
CA LEU A 346 25.09 7.27 -7.55
C LEU A 346 25.93 5.99 -7.45
N GLU A 347 27.26 6.10 -7.56
CA GLU A 347 28.15 4.96 -7.43
C GLU A 347 28.17 4.37 -6.01
N LYS A 348 27.98 5.20 -4.97
CA LYS A 348 28.04 4.81 -3.54
C LYS A 348 26.68 4.44 -2.95
N THR A 349 25.58 4.80 -3.60
CA THR A 349 24.22 4.66 -3.05
C THR A 349 23.42 3.61 -3.79
N ALA A 350 22.71 2.75 -3.06
CA ALA A 350 21.59 1.95 -3.57
C ALA A 350 20.29 2.66 -3.20
N PHE A 351 19.39 2.84 -4.17
CA PHE A 351 18.12 3.50 -3.98
C PHE A 351 16.98 2.61 -4.46
N VAL A 352 16.07 2.27 -3.54
CA VAL A 352 14.79 1.61 -3.85
C VAL A 352 13.71 2.66 -3.82
N MET A 353 13.13 2.95 -4.97
CA MET A 353 12.09 3.96 -5.15
C MET A 353 10.72 3.41 -4.71
N GLN A 354 9.80 4.31 -4.37
CA GLN A 354 8.42 3.96 -4.03
C GLN A 354 7.72 3.20 -5.17
N ASP A 355 7.83 3.67 -6.41
CA ASP A 355 7.37 2.92 -7.58
C ASP A 355 8.54 2.13 -8.19
N VAL A 356 8.69 0.90 -7.74
CA VAL A 356 9.77 0.00 -8.19
C VAL A 356 9.67 -0.39 -9.66
N ARG A 357 8.50 -0.25 -10.30
CA ARG A 357 8.31 -0.56 -11.73
C ARG A 357 9.17 0.33 -12.62
N LEU A 358 9.50 1.53 -12.15
CA LEU A 358 10.41 2.45 -12.83
C LEU A 358 11.87 2.02 -12.80
N GLN A 359 12.20 0.98 -12.04
CA GLN A 359 13.56 0.49 -11.84
C GLN A 359 13.79 -0.94 -12.37
N LEU A 360 12.75 -1.60 -12.89
CA LEU A 360 12.81 -2.96 -13.42
C LEU A 360 13.01 -2.93 -14.94
N PHE A 361 14.18 -3.33 -15.41
CA PHE A 361 14.58 -3.21 -16.82
C PHE A 361 14.94 -4.53 -17.50
N ALA A 362 15.24 -5.57 -16.72
CA ALA A 362 15.74 -6.81 -17.26
C ALA A 362 14.63 -7.75 -17.78
N GLU A 363 15.00 -8.68 -18.63
CA GLU A 363 14.11 -9.71 -19.21
C GLU A 363 13.71 -10.82 -18.23
N SER A 364 14.45 -10.96 -17.12
CA SER A 364 14.12 -11.91 -16.03
C SER A 364 14.57 -11.40 -14.68
N VAL A 365 13.95 -11.91 -13.60
CA VAL A 365 14.32 -11.59 -12.21
C VAL A 365 15.80 -11.89 -11.98
N LYS A 366 16.29 -13.04 -12.40
CA LYS A 366 17.70 -13.42 -12.28
C LYS A 366 18.64 -12.39 -12.90
N ARG A 367 18.26 -11.90 -14.09
CA ARG A 367 19.02 -10.87 -14.80
C ARG A 367 18.97 -9.54 -14.07
N GLU A 368 17.82 -9.15 -13.51
CA GLU A 368 17.64 -7.95 -12.71
C GLU A 368 18.54 -7.96 -11.47
N LEU A 369 18.57 -9.08 -10.74
CA LEU A 369 19.41 -9.25 -9.55
C LEU A 369 20.92 -9.17 -9.84
N THR A 370 21.35 -9.34 -11.08
CA THR A 370 22.76 -9.30 -11.50
C THR A 370 23.14 -8.07 -12.31
N LEU A 371 22.19 -7.18 -12.57
CA LEU A 371 22.38 -6.00 -13.40
C LEU A 371 23.42 -5.05 -12.77
N GLY A 372 24.38 -4.57 -13.60
CA GLY A 372 25.43 -3.64 -13.15
C GLY A 372 26.47 -4.18 -12.20
N ARG A 373 26.45 -5.48 -11.88
CA ARG A 373 27.40 -6.11 -10.94
C ARG A 373 28.58 -6.76 -11.69
N LYS A 374 29.78 -6.63 -11.11
CA LYS A 374 30.98 -7.33 -11.57
C LYS A 374 30.87 -8.85 -11.36
N ASN A 375 30.40 -9.26 -10.20
CA ASN A 375 30.09 -10.65 -9.89
C ASN A 375 28.62 -10.91 -10.18
N ARG A 376 28.33 -11.77 -11.17
CA ARG A 376 27.00 -12.15 -11.60
C ARG A 376 26.42 -13.34 -10.83
N ALA A 377 27.09 -13.84 -9.79
CA ALA A 377 26.54 -14.88 -8.96
C ALA A 377 25.36 -14.33 -8.14
N VAL A 378 24.28 -15.06 -8.13
CA VAL A 378 23.09 -14.76 -7.33
C VAL A 378 23.27 -15.43 -5.96
N ASP A 379 23.05 -14.69 -4.89
CA ASP A 379 23.03 -15.25 -3.54
C ASP A 379 21.71 -16.02 -3.35
N GLU A 380 21.78 -17.35 -3.49
CA GLU A 380 20.61 -18.23 -3.39
C GLU A 380 19.94 -18.16 -2.01
N ARG A 381 20.71 -17.92 -0.92
CA ARG A 381 20.16 -17.81 0.43
C ARG A 381 19.30 -16.54 0.56
N LEU A 382 19.81 -15.43 0.01
CA LEU A 382 19.09 -14.17 0.02
C LEU A 382 17.82 -14.26 -0.86
N VAL A 383 17.92 -14.87 -2.03
CA VAL A 383 16.78 -15.12 -2.93
C VAL A 383 15.72 -15.98 -2.24
N ALA A 384 16.13 -17.07 -1.60
CA ALA A 384 15.20 -17.96 -0.88
C ALA A 384 14.55 -17.25 0.31
N ARG A 385 15.33 -16.45 1.08
CA ARG A 385 14.81 -15.65 2.20
C ARG A 385 13.67 -14.72 1.78
N PHE A 386 13.76 -14.14 0.58
CA PHE A 386 12.72 -13.26 0.03
C PHE A 386 11.65 -13.99 -0.80
N GLY A 387 11.71 -15.33 -0.87
CA GLY A 387 10.73 -16.14 -1.61
C GLY A 387 10.73 -15.85 -3.11
N LEU A 388 11.91 -15.67 -3.70
CA LEU A 388 12.07 -15.37 -5.12
C LEU A 388 12.60 -16.56 -5.94
N SER A 389 12.87 -17.71 -5.32
CA SER A 389 13.50 -18.87 -5.98
C SER A 389 12.74 -19.34 -7.22
N ASP A 390 11.41 -19.45 -7.13
CA ASP A 390 10.55 -19.92 -8.22
C ASP A 390 10.23 -18.83 -9.24
N LEU A 391 10.70 -17.61 -9.01
CA LEU A 391 10.41 -16.44 -9.83
C LEU A 391 11.61 -16.03 -10.72
N LEU A 392 12.79 -16.66 -10.54
CA LEU A 392 14.03 -16.21 -11.16
C LEU A 392 13.99 -16.10 -12.68
N GLU A 393 13.28 -17.00 -13.35
CA GLU A 393 13.17 -17.03 -14.81
C GLU A 393 11.96 -16.24 -15.34
N ARG A 394 11.13 -15.67 -14.43
CA ARG A 394 9.98 -14.86 -14.84
C ARG A 394 10.40 -13.45 -15.24
N HIS A 395 9.65 -12.85 -16.15
CA HIS A 395 9.80 -11.44 -16.49
C HIS A 395 9.31 -10.55 -15.34
N PRO A 396 10.07 -9.53 -14.88
CA PRO A 396 9.70 -8.71 -13.73
C PRO A 396 8.32 -8.05 -13.82
N VAL A 397 7.89 -7.65 -15.02
CA VAL A 397 6.57 -7.04 -15.25
C VAL A 397 5.41 -8.03 -15.01
N SER A 398 5.64 -9.34 -15.11
CA SER A 398 4.62 -10.37 -14.83
C SER A 398 4.38 -10.62 -13.34
N LEU A 399 5.20 -10.03 -12.48
CA LEU A 399 5.14 -10.21 -11.05
C LEU A 399 4.09 -9.29 -10.41
N SER A 400 3.55 -9.71 -9.27
CA SER A 400 2.74 -8.84 -8.42
C SER A 400 3.58 -7.68 -7.86
N GLY A 401 2.94 -6.58 -7.46
CA GLY A 401 3.63 -5.40 -6.91
C GLY A 401 4.53 -5.75 -5.72
N GLY A 402 4.07 -6.60 -4.81
CA GLY A 402 4.90 -7.05 -3.67
C GLY A 402 6.08 -7.95 -4.07
N GLU A 403 5.96 -8.73 -5.15
CA GLU A 403 7.08 -9.49 -5.71
C GLU A 403 8.10 -8.57 -6.37
N GLN A 404 7.66 -7.59 -7.15
CA GLN A 404 8.51 -6.57 -7.76
C GLN A 404 9.29 -5.79 -6.69
N GLN A 405 8.62 -5.41 -5.59
CA GLN A 405 9.25 -4.76 -4.44
C GLN A 405 10.38 -5.60 -3.85
N ARG A 406 10.12 -6.89 -3.59
CA ARG A 406 11.13 -7.81 -3.07
C ARG A 406 12.32 -7.99 -4.03
N VAL A 407 12.07 -8.07 -5.33
CA VAL A 407 13.13 -8.12 -6.34
C VAL A 407 14.05 -6.90 -6.23
N MET A 408 13.49 -5.69 -6.17
CA MET A 408 14.28 -4.47 -6.04
C MET A 408 15.05 -4.36 -4.72
N ILE A 409 14.44 -4.79 -3.61
CA ILE A 409 15.13 -4.85 -2.31
C ILE A 409 16.34 -5.81 -2.41
N VAL A 410 16.13 -7.03 -2.92
CA VAL A 410 17.23 -8.01 -3.08
C VAL A 410 18.30 -7.49 -4.04
N ALA A 411 17.94 -6.88 -5.17
CA ALA A 411 18.88 -6.26 -6.10
C ALA A 411 19.73 -5.18 -5.42
N SER A 412 19.10 -4.33 -4.59
CA SER A 412 19.80 -3.29 -3.82
C SER A 412 20.79 -3.89 -2.81
N LEU A 413 20.37 -4.93 -2.05
CA LEU A 413 21.22 -5.61 -1.06
C LEU A 413 22.45 -6.27 -1.72
N LEU A 414 22.26 -6.78 -2.93
CA LEU A 414 23.35 -7.39 -3.71
C LEU A 414 24.30 -6.37 -4.33
N ALA A 415 23.95 -5.10 -4.39
CA ALA A 415 24.75 -4.06 -5.06
C ALA A 415 26.01 -3.64 -4.28
N ASP A 416 26.17 -4.08 -3.02
CA ASP A 416 27.30 -3.79 -2.13
C ASP A 416 27.72 -2.33 -2.09
N LYS A 417 26.76 -1.46 -1.79
CA LYS A 417 26.95 -0.02 -1.67
C LYS A 417 27.29 0.39 -0.22
N GLU A 418 27.63 1.66 -0.03
CA GLU A 418 27.93 2.23 1.29
C GLU A 418 26.70 2.85 1.92
N ILE A 419 25.80 3.42 1.10
CA ILE A 419 24.59 4.14 1.49
C ILE A 419 23.41 3.44 0.85
N PHE A 420 22.37 3.20 1.64
CA PHE A 420 21.13 2.59 1.19
C PHE A 420 19.97 3.51 1.51
N ILE A 421 19.16 3.80 0.52
CA ILE A 421 17.95 4.63 0.67
C ILE A 421 16.76 3.80 0.21
N PHE A 422 15.77 3.65 1.09
CA PHE A 422 14.52 2.94 0.81
C PHE A 422 13.36 3.91 0.95
N ASP A 423 12.56 4.03 -0.10
CA ASP A 423 11.37 4.89 -0.13
C ASP A 423 10.12 4.02 -0.12
N GLU A 424 9.41 3.98 1.01
CA GLU A 424 8.21 3.18 1.30
C GLU A 424 8.37 1.67 0.99
N PRO A 425 9.39 0.98 1.51
CA PRO A 425 9.71 -0.40 1.10
C PRO A 425 8.71 -1.46 1.58
N THR A 426 7.76 -1.13 2.48
CA THR A 426 6.80 -2.07 3.05
C THR A 426 5.35 -1.74 2.72
N SER A 427 5.10 -0.81 1.79
CA SER A 427 3.74 -0.48 1.36
C SER A 427 3.02 -1.72 0.82
N GLY A 428 1.83 -2.04 1.37
CA GLY A 428 1.04 -3.21 0.97
C GLY A 428 1.64 -4.57 1.36
N LEU A 429 2.62 -4.63 2.28
CA LEU A 429 3.19 -5.89 2.74
C LEU A 429 2.50 -6.40 4.02
N ASP A 430 2.30 -7.72 4.09
CA ASP A 430 1.93 -8.43 5.31
C ASP A 430 3.05 -8.42 6.36
N LEU A 431 2.76 -8.85 7.59
CA LEU A 431 3.71 -8.87 8.70
C LEU A 431 4.99 -9.65 8.36
N ARG A 432 4.84 -10.86 7.80
CA ARG A 432 5.98 -11.74 7.50
C ARG A 432 6.95 -11.10 6.51
N ARG A 433 6.41 -10.49 5.46
CA ARG A 433 7.21 -9.81 4.43
C ARG A 433 7.85 -8.53 4.96
N MET A 434 7.13 -7.76 5.78
CA MET A 434 7.67 -6.60 6.46
C MET A 434 8.83 -7.00 7.37
N GLN A 435 8.73 -8.08 8.15
CA GLN A 435 9.81 -8.59 8.99
C GLN A 435 11.03 -9.06 8.17
N GLN A 436 10.84 -9.61 6.97
CA GLN A 436 11.95 -9.93 6.06
C GLN A 436 12.71 -8.68 5.64
N VAL A 437 11.99 -7.60 5.31
CA VAL A 437 12.60 -6.30 5.00
C VAL A 437 13.32 -5.76 6.22
N ALA A 438 12.67 -5.72 7.37
CA ALA A 438 13.26 -5.25 8.64
C ALA A 438 14.57 -5.95 8.96
N SER A 439 14.59 -7.28 8.89
CA SER A 439 15.79 -8.07 9.13
C SER A 439 16.92 -7.74 8.13
N ALA A 440 16.59 -7.45 6.86
CA ALA A 440 17.60 -7.04 5.88
C ALA A 440 18.18 -5.64 6.16
N LEU A 441 17.38 -4.71 6.64
CA LEU A 441 17.85 -3.37 7.04
C LEU A 441 18.80 -3.49 8.25
N VAL A 442 18.48 -4.35 9.22
CA VAL A 442 19.36 -4.63 10.35
C VAL A 442 20.67 -5.29 9.90
N ASP A 443 20.64 -6.21 8.92
CA ASP A 443 21.86 -6.80 8.35
C ASP A 443 22.78 -5.75 7.69
N LEU A 444 22.21 -4.75 7.01
CA LEU A 444 22.97 -3.62 6.45
C LEU A 444 23.64 -2.78 7.55
N LYS A 445 22.88 -2.47 8.62
CA LYS A 445 23.40 -1.77 9.80
C LYS A 445 24.57 -2.54 10.41
N MET A 446 24.44 -3.85 10.62
CA MET A 446 25.50 -4.70 11.17
C MET A 446 26.77 -4.76 10.28
N LYS A 447 26.62 -4.51 8.98
CA LYS A 447 27.73 -4.36 8.01
C LYS A 447 28.29 -2.93 7.97
N ASN A 448 27.95 -2.09 8.94
CA ASN A 448 28.36 -0.69 9.03
C ASN A 448 27.96 0.16 7.81
N LYS A 449 26.82 -0.15 7.19
CA LYS A 449 26.24 0.66 6.10
C LYS A 449 25.34 1.76 6.69
N LEU A 450 25.21 2.88 5.99
CA LEU A 450 24.17 3.88 6.31
C LEU A 450 22.87 3.48 5.62
N VAL A 451 21.80 3.42 6.39
CA VAL A 451 20.45 3.16 5.87
C VAL A 451 19.56 4.34 6.17
N LEU A 452 19.02 4.97 5.13
CA LEU A 452 17.95 5.98 5.22
C LEU A 452 16.63 5.33 4.79
N LEU A 453 15.69 5.27 5.71
CA LEU A 453 14.38 4.67 5.52
C LEU A 453 13.29 5.75 5.51
N ILE A 454 12.70 6.02 4.36
CA ILE A 454 11.52 6.86 4.24
C ILE A 454 10.31 5.94 4.40
N SER A 455 9.51 6.14 5.43
CA SER A 455 8.32 5.33 5.62
C SER A 455 7.27 6.01 6.51
N HIS A 456 6.01 5.62 6.28
CA HIS A 456 4.86 5.88 7.15
C HIS A 456 4.45 4.64 7.96
N ASP A 457 5.23 3.58 7.86
CA ASP A 457 5.00 2.31 8.55
C ASP A 457 5.60 2.37 9.96
N GLU A 458 4.77 2.77 10.94
CA GLU A 458 5.21 2.95 12.32
C GLU A 458 5.73 1.66 12.95
N GLU A 459 5.15 0.50 12.59
CA GLU A 459 5.60 -0.80 13.08
C GLU A 459 7.01 -1.12 12.56
N LEU A 460 7.29 -0.86 11.28
CA LEU A 460 8.63 -1.02 10.71
C LEU A 460 9.63 -0.03 11.31
N LEU A 461 9.27 1.25 11.37
CA LEU A 461 10.16 2.30 11.90
C LEU A 461 10.57 1.99 13.35
N ASN A 462 9.61 1.62 14.20
CA ASN A 462 9.87 1.25 15.59
C ASN A 462 10.75 0.01 15.72
N LEU A 463 10.64 -0.94 14.77
CA LEU A 463 11.41 -2.19 14.80
C LEU A 463 12.88 -2.00 14.42
N VAL A 464 13.20 -1.06 13.51
CA VAL A 464 14.54 -1.01 12.89
C VAL A 464 15.30 0.29 13.08
N CYS A 465 14.63 1.43 13.35
CA CYS A 465 15.29 2.73 13.37
C CYS A 465 16.02 2.99 14.69
N ASP A 466 17.26 3.47 14.56
CA ASP A 466 18.05 3.98 15.70
C ASP A 466 17.75 5.46 15.94
N LYS A 467 17.39 6.19 14.89
CA LYS A 467 17.10 7.61 14.90
C LYS A 467 15.93 7.89 13.95
N ILE A 468 15.16 8.92 14.28
CA ILE A 468 14.11 9.46 13.41
C ILE A 468 14.42 10.93 13.12
N VAL A 469 14.26 11.31 11.87
CA VAL A 469 14.32 12.71 11.40
C VAL A 469 12.94 13.10 10.92
N ASP A 470 12.29 14.02 11.60
CA ASP A 470 11.08 14.66 11.03
C ASP A 470 11.52 15.76 10.07
N ILE A 471 11.02 15.72 8.85
CA ILE A 471 11.35 16.73 7.83
C ILE A 471 11.00 18.16 8.27
N LYS A 472 10.07 18.31 9.23
CA LYS A 472 9.73 19.60 9.82
C LYS A 472 10.89 20.20 10.63
N GLN A 473 11.77 19.37 11.17
CA GLN A 473 12.96 19.79 11.95
C GLN A 473 14.14 20.21 11.05
N LEU A 474 14.05 19.90 9.75
CA LEU A 474 15.06 20.27 8.75
C LEU A 474 14.73 21.59 8.05
N LYS A 475 13.57 22.21 8.37
CA LYS A 475 13.09 23.46 7.77
C LYS A 475 13.64 24.69 8.47
#